data_2765e4b5cc85d2f1a14566c6d0a868b5
#
_entry.id   2765e4b5cc85d2f1a14566c6d0a868b5
#
_cell.length_a   1.000
_cell.length_b   1.000
_cell.length_c   1.000
_cell.angle_alpha   90.00
_cell.angle_beta   90.00
_cell.angle_gamma   90.00
#
_symmetry.space_group_name_H-M   'P 1'
#
loop_
_entity.id
_entity.type
_entity.pdbx_description
1 polymer ?
#
loop_
_entity_poly.entity_id
_entity_poly.type
_entity_poly.pdbx_seq_one_letter_code
_entity_poly.pdbx_strand_id
1 'polypeptide(L)'
;MYKRQPKTVSAFFDEMLSSSSLSFKLYSELSIGAYNCILSHATEEIKNTYLPKIVEGKWSGTMCLTEPQCGTDLGLIKTKAIKNENGTYNISGQKIFITSGDHDLTENIIHLVLARTQDAPKGTKGISLFLVPKYEINDDGSIGPRNGVNTVSIESKMGIKGSPACVLSFDDAKGYMIGPENKGLNSMFTMMNLERIVVGIQGLGLSETCLLYTSDAADDVVR
;
A
#
# COMPACT_ATOMS: atom_id res chain seq x y z
N MET A 1 -6.27 -11.62 -13.83
CA MET A 1 -7.46 -11.32 -14.66
C MET A 1 -8.01 -9.93 -14.37
N TYR A 2 -8.27 -9.56 -13.13
CA TYR A 2 -8.81 -8.27 -12.69
C TYR A 2 -8.03 -7.01 -13.18
N LYS A 3 -6.70 -7.08 -13.26
CA LYS A 3 -5.84 -5.95 -13.68
C LYS A 3 -5.88 -5.62 -15.18
N ARG A 4 -6.55 -6.43 -16.00
CA ARG A 4 -6.72 -6.21 -17.45
C ARG A 4 -8.06 -5.59 -17.83
N GLN A 5 -8.98 -5.41 -16.88
CA GLN A 5 -10.29 -4.84 -17.13
C GLN A 5 -10.24 -3.30 -17.19
N PRO A 6 -11.08 -2.66 -18.01
CA PRO A 6 -11.30 -1.22 -17.93
C PRO A 6 -11.73 -0.80 -16.52
N LYS A 7 -11.29 0.38 -16.07
CA LYS A 7 -11.60 0.88 -14.72
C LYS A 7 -13.10 0.97 -14.43
N THR A 8 -13.90 1.31 -15.43
CA THR A 8 -15.37 1.34 -15.33
C THR A 8 -15.96 -0.04 -14.98
N VAL A 9 -15.40 -1.13 -15.54
CA VAL A 9 -15.86 -2.49 -15.22
C VAL A 9 -15.37 -2.91 -13.82
N SER A 10 -14.13 -2.55 -13.47
CA SER A 10 -13.61 -2.88 -12.13
C SER A 10 -14.35 -2.16 -10.99
N ALA A 11 -14.94 -0.98 -11.27
CA ALA A 11 -15.71 -0.23 -10.28
C ALA A 11 -16.92 -1.01 -9.75
N PHE A 12 -17.65 -1.71 -10.62
CA PHE A 12 -18.77 -2.58 -10.19
C PHE A 12 -18.32 -3.72 -9.27
N PHE A 13 -17.15 -4.31 -9.56
CA PHE A 13 -16.59 -5.34 -8.72
C PHE A 13 -16.11 -4.78 -7.37
N ASP A 14 -15.52 -3.60 -7.38
CA ASP A 14 -15.10 -2.89 -6.17
C ASP A 14 -16.30 -2.55 -5.27
N GLU A 15 -17.42 -2.15 -5.87
CA GLU A 15 -18.68 -1.88 -5.16
C GLU A 15 -19.25 -3.15 -4.52
N MET A 16 -19.38 -4.25 -5.29
CA MET A 16 -19.87 -5.53 -4.77
C MET A 16 -19.00 -6.06 -3.62
N LEU A 17 -17.67 -5.98 -3.72
CA LEU A 17 -16.78 -6.37 -2.64
C LEU A 17 -16.93 -5.47 -1.41
N SER A 18 -17.10 -4.16 -1.62
CA SER A 18 -17.29 -3.20 -0.53
C SER A 18 -18.60 -3.44 0.22
N SER A 19 -19.66 -3.78 -0.50
CA SER A 19 -20.96 -4.13 0.06
C SER A 19 -20.92 -5.43 0.85
N SER A 20 -20.17 -6.43 0.36
CA SER A 20 -20.12 -7.77 0.96
C SER A 20 -19.14 -7.86 2.13
N SER A 21 -17.90 -7.39 1.96
CA SER A 21 -16.86 -7.41 3.00
C SER A 21 -15.75 -6.42 2.73
N LEU A 22 -15.87 -5.22 3.26
CA LEU A 22 -14.85 -4.19 3.14
C LEU A 22 -13.51 -4.62 3.77
N SER A 23 -13.54 -5.36 4.87
CA SER A 23 -12.31 -5.89 5.50
C SER A 23 -11.52 -6.80 4.57
N PHE A 24 -12.19 -7.68 3.85
CA PHE A 24 -11.56 -8.57 2.87
C PHE A 24 -11.02 -7.80 1.66
N LYS A 25 -11.79 -6.84 1.16
CA LYS A 25 -11.41 -6.02 0.02
C LYS A 25 -10.09 -5.29 0.23
N LEU A 26 -9.85 -4.76 1.43
CA LEU A 26 -8.66 -3.96 1.74
C LEU A 26 -7.33 -4.73 1.57
N TYR A 27 -7.33 -6.06 1.67
CA TYR A 27 -6.11 -6.86 1.43
C TYR A 27 -5.63 -6.81 -0.04
N SER A 28 -6.55 -6.71 -0.99
CA SER A 28 -6.21 -6.68 -2.42
C SER A 28 -6.09 -5.27 -3.00
N GLU A 29 -6.74 -4.30 -2.39
CA GLU A 29 -6.92 -2.94 -2.92
C GLU A 29 -5.59 -2.22 -3.12
N LEU A 30 -4.78 -2.11 -2.07
CA LEU A 30 -3.48 -1.42 -2.13
C LEU A 30 -2.49 -2.09 -3.09
N SER A 31 -2.64 -3.39 -3.34
CA SER A 31 -1.80 -4.11 -4.30
C SER A 31 -1.97 -3.60 -5.74
N ILE A 32 -3.18 -3.13 -6.10
CA ILE A 32 -3.45 -2.54 -7.43
C ILE A 32 -2.77 -1.17 -7.53
N GLY A 33 -2.86 -0.37 -6.47
CA GLY A 33 -2.17 0.92 -6.39
C GLY A 33 -0.65 0.79 -6.47
N ALA A 34 -0.09 -0.15 -5.71
CA ALA A 34 1.35 -0.46 -5.73
C ALA A 34 1.80 -0.93 -7.11
N TYR A 35 1.04 -1.83 -7.76
CA TYR A 35 1.29 -2.27 -9.14
C TYR A 35 1.38 -1.09 -10.11
N ASN A 36 0.40 -0.18 -10.10
CA ASN A 36 0.37 0.97 -11.00
C ASN A 36 1.55 1.93 -10.74
N CYS A 37 1.91 2.13 -9.48
CA CYS A 37 3.02 2.97 -9.09
C CYS A 37 4.36 2.39 -9.58
N ILE A 38 4.60 1.10 -9.36
CA ILE A 38 5.80 0.39 -9.83
C ILE A 38 5.85 0.39 -11.36
N LEU A 39 4.74 0.08 -12.03
CA LEU A 39 4.68 0.06 -13.50
C LEU A 39 5.04 1.42 -14.11
N SER A 40 4.59 2.52 -13.48
CA SER A 40 4.78 3.87 -14.03
C SER A 40 6.13 4.47 -13.72
N HIS A 41 6.76 4.10 -12.60
CA HIS A 41 7.90 4.86 -12.08
C HIS A 41 9.16 4.03 -11.79
N ALA A 42 9.08 2.70 -11.73
CA ALA A 42 10.23 1.85 -11.44
C ALA A 42 11.09 1.59 -12.69
N THR A 43 12.33 1.15 -12.46
CA THR A 43 13.22 0.64 -13.52
C THR A 43 12.69 -0.67 -14.08
N GLU A 44 13.12 -1.05 -15.29
CA GLU A 44 12.69 -2.32 -15.90
C GLU A 44 13.10 -3.53 -15.07
N GLU A 45 14.26 -3.49 -14.41
CA GLU A 45 14.72 -4.53 -13.50
C GLU A 45 13.73 -4.77 -12.35
N ILE A 46 13.33 -3.69 -11.65
CA ILE A 46 12.35 -3.74 -10.57
C ILE A 46 10.98 -4.23 -11.09
N LYS A 47 10.54 -3.73 -12.26
CA LYS A 47 9.28 -4.18 -12.87
C LYS A 47 9.28 -5.67 -13.14
N ASN A 48 10.33 -6.18 -13.75
CA ASN A 48 10.45 -7.60 -14.10
C ASN A 48 10.50 -8.51 -12.87
N THR A 49 11.10 -8.05 -11.77
CA THR A 49 11.18 -8.80 -10.51
C THR A 49 9.85 -8.82 -9.76
N TYR A 50 9.19 -7.67 -9.63
CA TYR A 50 8.07 -7.52 -8.68
C TYR A 50 6.70 -7.62 -9.32
N LEU A 51 6.48 -7.07 -10.53
CA LEU A 51 5.15 -7.00 -11.13
C LEU A 51 4.52 -8.36 -11.42
N PRO A 52 5.23 -9.38 -11.95
CA PRO A 52 4.62 -10.68 -12.23
C PRO A 52 3.99 -11.29 -10.98
N LYS A 53 4.69 -11.29 -9.85
CA LYS A 53 4.22 -11.86 -8.58
C LYS A 53 3.04 -11.09 -7.98
N ILE A 54 3.01 -9.76 -8.13
CA ILE A 54 1.87 -8.94 -7.73
C ILE A 54 0.65 -9.24 -8.63
N VAL A 55 0.86 -9.44 -9.95
CA VAL A 55 -0.22 -9.81 -10.89
C VAL A 55 -0.80 -11.17 -10.59
N GLU A 56 0.04 -12.14 -10.23
CA GLU A 56 -0.38 -13.49 -9.83
C GLU A 56 -1.12 -13.50 -8.48
N GLY A 57 -1.07 -12.42 -7.70
CA GLY A 57 -1.63 -12.35 -6.34
C GLY A 57 -0.77 -13.06 -5.29
N LYS A 58 0.43 -13.50 -5.65
CA LYS A 58 1.39 -14.12 -4.71
C LYS A 58 2.01 -13.11 -3.76
N TRP A 59 2.19 -11.88 -4.23
CA TRP A 59 2.70 -10.77 -3.44
C TRP A 59 1.67 -9.65 -3.36
N SER A 60 1.54 -9.03 -2.19
CA SER A 60 0.69 -7.85 -1.98
C SER A 60 1.52 -6.58 -1.93
N GLY A 61 0.84 -5.44 -1.95
CA GLY A 61 1.46 -4.12 -1.86
C GLY A 61 0.82 -3.25 -0.79
N THR A 62 1.60 -2.34 -0.21
CA THR A 62 1.13 -1.37 0.79
C THR A 62 1.63 0.03 0.48
N MET A 63 1.01 1.02 1.12
CA MET A 63 1.34 2.44 1.04
C MET A 63 1.78 2.94 2.41
N CYS A 64 3.05 3.35 2.56
CA CYS A 64 3.67 3.72 3.83
C CYS A 64 4.06 5.20 3.85
N LEU A 65 3.12 6.09 4.26
CA LEU A 65 3.30 7.54 4.31
C LEU A 65 3.42 8.05 5.74
N THR A 66 2.37 7.82 6.53
CA THR A 66 2.12 8.41 7.83
C THR A 66 3.12 7.95 8.87
N GLU A 67 3.58 8.88 9.68
CA GLU A 67 4.46 8.63 10.84
C GLU A 67 3.78 9.13 12.12
N PRO A 68 4.23 8.72 13.32
CA PRO A 68 3.62 9.12 14.58
C PRO A 68 3.44 10.64 14.76
N GLN A 69 4.37 11.43 14.21
CA GLN A 69 4.35 12.88 14.31
C GLN A 69 3.74 13.59 13.10
N CYS A 70 3.43 12.89 12.02
CA CYS A 70 2.90 13.53 10.81
C CYS A 70 2.05 12.59 9.95
N GLY A 71 0.96 13.13 9.44
CA GLY A 71 0.08 12.44 8.48
C GLY A 71 -0.44 13.45 7.45
N THR A 72 -1.08 14.51 7.91
CA THR A 72 -1.56 15.61 7.05
C THR A 72 -0.40 16.40 6.44
N ASP A 73 0.60 16.76 7.26
CA ASP A 73 1.82 17.43 6.77
C ASP A 73 2.97 16.43 6.62
N LEU A 74 3.08 15.81 5.46
CA LEU A 74 4.18 14.89 5.13
C LEU A 74 5.54 15.59 5.02
N GLY A 75 5.58 16.93 5.02
CA GLY A 75 6.83 17.67 5.11
C GLY A 75 7.66 17.38 6.37
N LEU A 76 7.02 16.80 7.39
CA LEU A 76 7.61 16.46 8.69
C LEU A 76 8.11 15.02 8.81
N ILE A 77 8.04 14.19 7.77
CA ILE A 77 8.52 12.81 7.84
C ILE A 77 10.00 12.74 8.22
N LYS A 78 10.34 11.76 9.05
CA LYS A 78 11.67 11.52 9.61
C LYS A 78 12.31 10.23 9.14
N THR A 79 11.56 9.31 8.52
CA THR A 79 12.11 8.09 7.93
C THR A 79 13.24 8.43 6.99
N LYS A 80 14.39 7.77 7.19
CA LYS A 80 15.63 8.02 6.47
C LYS A 80 15.92 6.91 5.45
N ALA A 81 16.58 7.29 4.38
CA ALA A 81 17.10 6.38 3.35
C ALA A 81 18.59 6.68 3.13
N ILE A 82 19.45 5.76 3.54
CA ILE A 82 20.91 5.89 3.40
C ILE A 82 21.32 5.03 2.20
N LYS A 83 21.98 5.66 1.24
CA LYS A 83 22.40 5.01 0.01
C LYS A 83 23.61 4.08 0.26
N ASN A 84 23.54 2.85 -0.23
CA ASN A 84 24.61 1.87 -0.21
C ASN A 84 25.46 1.94 -1.50
N GLU A 85 26.67 1.41 -1.45
CA GLU A 85 27.60 1.37 -2.59
C GLU A 85 27.03 0.61 -3.80
N ASN A 86 26.19 -0.39 -3.57
CA ASN A 86 25.54 -1.20 -4.61
C ASN A 86 24.27 -0.56 -5.20
N GLY A 87 23.97 0.70 -4.85
CA GLY A 87 22.82 1.43 -5.37
C GLY A 87 21.48 1.16 -4.65
N THR A 88 21.45 0.24 -3.68
CA THR A 88 20.30 0.05 -2.78
C THR A 88 20.31 1.10 -1.65
N TYR A 89 19.29 1.07 -0.80
CA TYR A 89 19.17 1.98 0.33
C TYR A 89 18.83 1.23 1.61
N ASN A 90 19.38 1.67 2.74
CA ASN A 90 18.95 1.26 4.06
C ASN A 90 17.87 2.22 4.56
N ILE A 91 16.67 1.69 4.78
CA ILE A 91 15.51 2.48 5.22
C ILE A 91 15.34 2.30 6.73
N SER A 92 15.29 3.42 7.46
CA SER A 92 15.14 3.39 8.93
C SER A 92 14.12 4.42 9.38
N GLY A 93 13.13 3.97 10.18
CA GLY A 93 12.05 4.80 10.70
C GLY A 93 10.79 4.02 11.02
N GLN A 94 9.72 4.72 11.38
CA GLN A 94 8.46 4.10 11.76
C GLN A 94 7.31 4.67 10.92
N LYS A 95 6.41 3.80 10.48
CA LYS A 95 5.18 4.16 9.76
C LYS A 95 3.97 3.61 10.51
N ILE A 96 2.90 4.41 10.58
CA ILE A 96 1.66 4.05 11.29
C ILE A 96 0.47 4.04 10.34
N PHE A 97 -0.60 3.37 10.76
CA PHE A 97 -1.85 3.21 10.00
C PHE A 97 -1.64 2.51 8.65
N ILE A 98 -0.71 1.54 8.59
CA ILE A 98 -0.44 0.83 7.35
C ILE A 98 -1.46 -0.29 7.16
N THR A 99 -2.42 -0.06 6.28
CA THR A 99 -3.45 -1.04 5.92
C THR A 99 -2.81 -2.29 5.34
N SER A 100 -3.18 -3.45 5.91
CA SER A 100 -2.64 -4.76 5.53
C SER A 100 -1.11 -4.79 5.54
N GLY A 101 -0.51 -4.07 6.52
CA GLY A 101 0.94 -3.91 6.61
C GLY A 101 1.69 -5.20 6.91
N ASP A 102 1.04 -6.15 7.58
CA ASP A 102 1.56 -7.49 7.82
C ASP A 102 0.42 -8.51 7.86
N HIS A 103 0.59 -9.63 7.17
CA HIS A 103 -0.31 -10.78 7.12
C HIS A 103 0.40 -11.97 6.47
N ASP A 104 -0.25 -13.14 6.48
CA ASP A 104 0.21 -14.41 5.91
C ASP A 104 -0.59 -14.88 4.68
N LEU A 105 -1.45 -14.02 4.12
CA LEU A 105 -2.27 -14.32 2.96
C LEU A 105 -1.48 -14.33 1.64
N THR A 106 -0.29 -13.75 1.64
CA THR A 106 0.62 -13.71 0.49
C THR A 106 2.05 -14.08 0.91
N GLU A 107 2.83 -14.58 -0.03
CA GLU A 107 4.22 -15.00 0.21
C GLU A 107 5.14 -13.82 0.60
N ASN A 108 4.87 -12.63 0.08
CA ASN A 108 5.62 -11.41 0.37
C ASN A 108 4.72 -10.18 0.34
N ILE A 109 5.15 -9.10 1.02
CA ILE A 109 4.48 -7.80 1.01
C ILE A 109 5.48 -6.75 0.55
N ILE A 110 5.08 -5.96 -0.44
CA ILE A 110 5.92 -4.92 -1.04
C ILE A 110 5.47 -3.56 -0.54
N HIS A 111 6.27 -2.97 0.33
CA HIS A 111 5.96 -1.67 0.94
C HIS A 111 6.48 -0.54 0.05
N LEU A 112 5.60 0.38 -0.35
CA LEU A 112 5.97 1.64 -0.98
C LEU A 112 6.14 2.72 0.10
N VAL A 113 7.38 3.06 0.41
CA VAL A 113 7.76 3.85 1.59
C VAL A 113 8.25 5.23 1.19
N LEU A 114 7.65 6.29 1.75
CA LEU A 114 8.17 7.65 1.66
C LEU A 114 9.27 7.85 2.71
N ALA A 115 10.45 8.26 2.25
CA ALA A 115 11.61 8.53 3.11
C ALA A 115 12.45 9.69 2.55
N ARG A 116 13.42 10.15 3.36
CA ARG A 116 14.36 11.20 3.00
C ARG A 116 15.76 10.65 2.81
N THR A 117 16.38 11.01 1.70
CA THR A 117 17.84 10.83 1.52
C THR A 117 18.62 11.79 2.41
N GLN A 118 19.92 11.54 2.56
CA GLN A 118 20.77 12.25 3.54
C GLN A 118 20.79 13.78 3.35
N ASP A 119 20.88 14.24 2.10
CA ASP A 119 20.98 15.67 1.76
C ASP A 119 19.67 16.24 1.19
N ALA A 120 18.53 15.58 1.50
CA ALA A 120 17.24 15.98 0.98
C ALA A 120 16.81 17.36 1.49
N PRO A 121 16.26 18.23 0.62
CA PRO A 121 15.72 19.51 1.03
C PRO A 121 14.59 19.35 2.04
N LYS A 122 14.39 20.35 2.91
CA LYS A 122 13.30 20.36 3.90
C LYS A 122 11.91 20.38 3.24
N GLY A 123 10.90 19.94 3.98
CA GLY A 123 9.51 19.93 3.54
C GLY A 123 9.22 18.83 2.51
N THR A 124 8.13 18.94 1.80
CA THR A 124 7.67 17.92 0.85
C THR A 124 8.57 17.73 -0.37
N LYS A 125 9.40 18.75 -0.68
CA LYS A 125 10.33 18.72 -1.82
C LYS A 125 11.53 17.78 -1.63
N GLY A 126 11.77 17.27 -0.42
CA GLY A 126 12.87 16.34 -0.12
C GLY A 126 12.41 14.91 0.12
N ILE A 127 11.20 14.56 -0.32
CA ILE A 127 10.65 13.22 -0.12
C ILE A 127 10.91 12.37 -1.35
N SER A 128 11.51 11.20 -1.15
CA SER A 128 11.73 10.18 -2.17
C SER A 128 10.88 8.94 -1.87
N LEU A 129 10.64 8.12 -2.88
CA LEU A 129 9.84 6.90 -2.78
C LEU A 129 10.75 5.67 -2.90
N PHE A 130 10.52 4.69 -2.03
CA PHE A 130 11.28 3.45 -1.99
C PHE A 130 10.35 2.25 -2.00
N LEU A 131 10.74 1.21 -2.74
CA LEU A 131 10.19 -0.13 -2.67
C LEU A 131 10.98 -0.91 -1.62
N VAL A 132 10.30 -1.42 -0.60
CA VAL A 132 10.91 -2.20 0.49
C VAL A 132 10.13 -3.49 0.64
N PRO A 133 10.67 -4.66 0.25
CA PRO A 133 9.98 -5.92 0.43
C PRO A 133 10.06 -6.39 1.88
N LYS A 134 9.03 -7.09 2.37
CA LYS A 134 9.03 -7.75 3.70
C LYS A 134 10.09 -8.85 3.79
N TYR A 135 10.26 -9.61 2.72
CA TYR A 135 11.32 -10.58 2.53
C TYR A 135 12.16 -10.17 1.33
N GLU A 136 13.48 -10.27 1.44
CA GLU A 136 14.38 -10.02 0.32
C GLU A 136 14.14 -11.03 -0.81
N ILE A 137 14.59 -10.69 -2.01
CA ILE A 137 14.50 -11.56 -3.17
C ILE A 137 15.91 -11.97 -3.54
N ASN A 138 16.12 -13.28 -3.67
CA ASN A 138 17.39 -13.86 -4.14
C ASN A 138 17.55 -13.64 -5.65
N ASP A 139 18.75 -13.79 -6.15
CA ASP A 139 19.09 -13.60 -7.59
C ASP A 139 18.31 -14.55 -8.52
N ASP A 140 17.89 -15.71 -8.01
CA ASP A 140 17.05 -16.68 -8.74
C ASP A 140 15.54 -16.34 -8.69
N GLY A 141 15.16 -15.23 -8.04
CA GLY A 141 13.77 -14.79 -7.86
C GLY A 141 13.00 -15.51 -6.75
N SER A 142 13.66 -16.37 -5.97
CA SER A 142 13.06 -16.99 -4.78
C SER A 142 13.02 -16.02 -3.61
N ILE A 143 12.17 -16.33 -2.62
CA ILE A 143 12.08 -15.55 -1.39
C ILE A 143 13.33 -15.81 -0.54
N GLY A 144 13.99 -14.72 -0.17
CA GLY A 144 15.18 -14.70 0.67
C GLY A 144 14.85 -14.52 2.15
N PRO A 145 15.82 -14.06 2.94
CA PRO A 145 15.63 -13.80 4.36
C PRO A 145 14.62 -12.67 4.61
N ARG A 146 14.10 -12.62 5.84
CA ARG A 146 13.28 -11.48 6.28
C ARG A 146 14.12 -10.21 6.22
N ASN A 147 13.58 -9.18 5.58
CA ASN A 147 14.16 -7.86 5.54
C ASN A 147 13.92 -7.14 6.90
N GLY A 148 14.60 -6.02 7.16
CA GLY A 148 14.46 -5.22 8.38
C GLY A 148 13.09 -4.55 8.57
N VAL A 149 11.98 -5.23 8.19
CA VAL A 149 10.61 -4.73 8.33
C VAL A 149 9.90 -5.52 9.43
N ASN A 150 9.50 -4.83 10.50
CA ASN A 150 8.88 -5.44 11.67
C ASN A 150 7.55 -4.78 12.00
N THR A 151 6.55 -5.57 12.36
CA THR A 151 5.29 -5.09 12.90
C THR A 151 5.43 -4.85 14.40
N VAL A 152 5.27 -3.60 14.82
CA VAL A 152 5.39 -3.18 16.22
C VAL A 152 4.07 -3.40 16.95
N SER A 153 2.95 -3.01 16.30
CA SER A 153 1.60 -3.15 16.85
C SER A 153 0.55 -3.10 15.75
N ILE A 154 -0.68 -3.45 16.13
CA ILE A 154 -1.87 -3.32 15.29
C ILE A 154 -2.80 -2.30 15.95
N GLU A 155 -3.34 -1.39 15.17
CA GLU A 155 -4.25 -0.35 15.66
C GLU A 155 -5.63 -0.91 16.04
N SER A 156 -6.16 -0.43 17.17
CA SER A 156 -7.56 -0.66 17.55
C SER A 156 -8.48 0.30 16.81
N LYS A 157 -9.26 -0.21 15.84
CA LYS A 157 -10.11 0.61 14.98
C LYS A 157 -11.57 0.56 15.40
N MET A 158 -12.34 1.61 15.06
CA MET A 158 -13.80 1.65 15.26
C MET A 158 -14.52 0.63 14.38
N GLY A 159 -14.09 0.45 13.14
CA GLY A 159 -14.64 -0.50 12.17
C GLY A 159 -13.54 -1.19 11.36
N ILE A 160 -13.94 -2.02 10.38
CA ILE A 160 -13.04 -2.75 9.47
C ILE A 160 -12.00 -3.57 10.25
N LYS A 161 -12.43 -4.19 11.35
CA LYS A 161 -11.53 -4.86 12.31
C LYS A 161 -10.85 -6.10 11.72
N GLY A 162 -11.45 -6.72 10.70
CA GLY A 162 -10.88 -7.87 10.00
C GLY A 162 -9.71 -7.54 9.05
N SER A 163 -9.41 -6.24 8.83
CA SER A 163 -8.22 -5.80 8.10
C SER A 163 -7.27 -5.08 9.06
N PRO A 164 -6.02 -5.55 9.27
CA PRO A 164 -5.10 -4.92 10.20
C PRO A 164 -4.62 -3.57 9.66
N ALA A 165 -4.55 -2.57 10.55
CA ALA A 165 -3.79 -1.34 10.34
C ALA A 165 -2.56 -1.42 11.21
N CYS A 166 -1.40 -1.59 10.61
CA CYS A 166 -0.16 -1.90 11.30
C CYS A 166 0.67 -0.65 11.60
N VAL A 167 1.42 -0.71 12.68
CA VAL A 167 2.60 0.12 12.94
C VAL A 167 3.81 -0.68 12.49
N LEU A 168 4.52 -0.19 11.48
CA LEU A 168 5.71 -0.83 10.92
C LEU A 168 6.98 -0.08 11.34
N SER A 169 7.98 -0.81 11.85
CA SER A 169 9.35 -0.34 12.03
C SER A 169 10.21 -0.83 10.87
N PHE A 170 11.01 0.06 10.32
CA PHE A 170 12.03 -0.22 9.32
C PHE A 170 13.40 -0.05 10.00
N ASP A 171 14.12 -1.15 10.16
CA ASP A 171 15.39 -1.23 10.87
C ASP A 171 16.48 -1.60 9.86
N ASP A 172 17.05 -0.58 9.22
CA ASP A 172 18.01 -0.70 8.11
C ASP A 172 17.49 -1.63 6.98
N ALA A 173 16.19 -1.57 6.75
CA ALA A 173 15.53 -2.40 5.75
C ALA A 173 16.04 -2.05 4.34
N LYS A 174 16.45 -3.07 3.58
CA LYS A 174 16.89 -2.90 2.20
C LYS A 174 15.77 -2.42 1.30
N GLY A 175 16.01 -1.31 0.60
CA GLY A 175 15.03 -0.68 -0.28
C GLY A 175 15.62 -0.26 -1.61
N TYR A 176 14.73 -0.04 -2.58
CA TYR A 176 15.06 0.38 -3.94
C TYR A 176 14.31 1.66 -4.28
N MET A 177 15.00 2.67 -4.81
CA MET A 177 14.36 3.94 -5.16
C MET A 177 13.40 3.76 -6.34
N ILE A 178 12.21 4.33 -6.22
CA ILE A 178 11.17 4.37 -7.27
C ILE A 178 11.02 5.79 -7.78
N GLY A 179 11.23 5.99 -9.07
CA GLY A 179 11.19 7.32 -9.69
C GLY A 179 12.39 8.20 -9.32
N PRO A 180 12.37 9.49 -9.68
CA PRO A 180 13.48 10.41 -9.41
C PRO A 180 13.57 10.75 -7.92
N GLU A 181 14.79 10.96 -7.44
CA GLU A 181 15.07 11.46 -6.09
C GLU A 181 14.35 12.79 -5.83
N ASN A 182 13.85 12.98 -4.60
CA ASN A 182 13.10 14.17 -4.19
C ASN A 182 11.77 14.41 -4.96
N LYS A 183 11.27 13.41 -5.68
CA LYS A 183 9.97 13.41 -6.38
C LYS A 183 9.05 12.29 -5.91
N GLY A 184 9.33 11.72 -4.74
CA GLY A 184 8.60 10.57 -4.23
C GLY A 184 7.10 10.80 -4.05
N LEU A 185 6.67 12.00 -3.64
CA LEU A 185 5.25 12.34 -3.58
C LEU A 185 4.59 12.30 -4.96
N ASN A 186 5.25 12.80 -6.00
CA ASN A 186 4.71 12.77 -7.36
C ASN A 186 4.49 11.32 -7.83
N SER A 187 5.45 10.43 -7.56
CA SER A 187 5.33 9.01 -7.89
C SER A 187 4.24 8.33 -7.06
N MET A 188 4.15 8.65 -5.75
CA MET A 188 3.14 8.11 -4.85
C MET A 188 1.72 8.56 -5.21
N PHE A 189 1.53 9.74 -5.81
CA PHE A 189 0.22 10.20 -6.27
C PHE A 189 -0.42 9.27 -7.31
N THR A 190 0.36 8.51 -8.08
CA THR A 190 -0.17 7.47 -8.96
C THR A 190 -1.00 6.44 -8.20
N MET A 191 -0.53 6.04 -7.01
CA MET A 191 -1.26 5.15 -6.11
C MET A 191 -2.38 5.90 -5.38
N MET A 192 -2.10 7.04 -4.76
CA MET A 192 -3.05 7.81 -3.97
C MET A 192 -4.30 8.24 -4.76
N ASN A 193 -4.14 8.62 -6.04
CA ASN A 193 -5.28 9.04 -6.86
C ASN A 193 -6.22 7.87 -7.16
N LEU A 194 -5.68 6.67 -7.33
CA LEU A 194 -6.49 5.46 -7.46
C LEU A 194 -7.26 5.19 -6.15
N GLU A 195 -6.57 5.22 -5.02
CA GLU A 195 -7.17 4.97 -3.70
C GLU A 195 -8.29 5.95 -3.37
N ARG A 196 -8.18 7.22 -3.75
CA ARG A 196 -9.25 8.21 -3.57
C ARG A 196 -10.54 7.81 -4.28
N ILE A 197 -10.43 7.29 -5.51
CA ILE A 197 -11.60 6.81 -6.27
C ILE A 197 -12.19 5.57 -5.59
N VAL A 198 -11.34 4.64 -5.21
CA VAL A 198 -11.76 3.37 -4.61
C VAL A 198 -12.41 3.58 -3.25
N VAL A 199 -11.90 4.51 -2.43
CA VAL A 199 -12.55 4.90 -1.15
C VAL A 199 -13.93 5.52 -1.39
N GLY A 200 -14.11 6.29 -2.46
CA GLY A 200 -15.44 6.77 -2.87
C GLY A 200 -16.41 5.62 -3.18
N ILE A 201 -15.94 4.60 -3.90
CA ILE A 201 -16.71 3.39 -4.22
C ILE A 201 -17.01 2.57 -2.94
N GLN A 202 -16.10 2.53 -1.97
CA GLN A 202 -16.37 1.90 -0.66
C GLN A 202 -17.57 2.57 0.05
N GLY A 203 -17.60 3.90 0.05
CA GLY A 203 -18.73 4.65 0.62
C GLY A 203 -20.04 4.32 -0.09
N LEU A 204 -20.04 4.24 -1.41
CA LEU A 204 -21.22 3.84 -2.20
C LEU A 204 -21.68 2.43 -1.84
N GLY A 205 -20.79 1.43 -1.86
CA GLY A 205 -21.14 0.04 -1.57
C GLY A 205 -21.69 -0.16 -0.16
N LEU A 206 -21.14 0.54 0.84
CA LEU A 206 -21.68 0.50 2.21
C LEU A 206 -23.08 1.15 2.29
N SER A 207 -23.30 2.24 1.58
CA SER A 207 -24.60 2.93 1.53
C SER A 207 -25.68 2.05 0.86
N GLU A 208 -25.33 1.38 -0.22
CA GLU A 208 -26.18 0.41 -0.93
C GLU A 208 -26.62 -0.73 0.00
N THR A 209 -25.70 -1.35 0.72
CA THR A 209 -26.00 -2.41 1.68
C THR A 209 -27.00 -1.92 2.74
N CYS A 210 -26.80 -0.74 3.30
CA CYS A 210 -27.71 -0.16 4.29
C CYS A 210 -29.10 0.12 3.70
N LEU A 211 -29.18 0.66 2.49
CA LEU A 211 -30.42 0.98 1.81
C LEU A 211 -31.24 -0.29 1.51
N LEU A 212 -30.58 -1.31 0.93
CA LEU A 212 -31.23 -2.58 0.60
C LEU A 212 -31.75 -3.28 1.87
N TYR A 213 -30.94 -3.36 2.92
CA TYR A 213 -31.35 -3.96 4.19
C TYR A 213 -32.57 -3.24 4.79
N THR A 214 -32.57 -1.90 4.77
CA THR A 214 -33.68 -1.09 5.32
C THR A 214 -34.96 -1.26 4.50
N SER A 215 -34.87 -1.32 3.18
CA SER A 215 -36.01 -1.54 2.29
C SER A 215 -36.61 -2.93 2.45
N ASP A 216 -35.76 -3.96 2.52
CA ASP A 216 -36.20 -5.35 2.70
C ASP A 216 -36.90 -5.56 4.05
N ALA A 217 -36.35 -4.97 5.13
CA ALA A 217 -37.00 -5.00 6.44
C ALA A 217 -38.37 -4.28 6.47
N ALA A 218 -38.58 -3.24 5.65
CA ALA A 218 -39.88 -2.57 5.53
C ALA A 218 -40.91 -3.44 4.81
N ASP A 219 -40.52 -4.20 3.81
CA ASP A 219 -41.39 -5.13 3.08
C ASP A 219 -41.84 -6.31 3.94
N ASP A 220 -41.01 -6.79 4.87
CA ASP A 220 -41.36 -7.87 5.80
C ASP A 220 -42.40 -7.46 6.85
N VAL A 221 -42.56 -6.18 7.15
CA VAL A 221 -43.57 -5.68 8.08
C VAL A 221 -44.98 -5.57 7.45
N VAL A 222 -45.05 -5.60 6.13
CA VAL A 222 -46.32 -5.45 5.37
C VAL A 222 -46.92 -6.82 5.02
N ARG A 223 -46.27 -7.93 5.36
CA ARG A 223 -46.77 -9.29 5.22
C ARG A 223 -47.26 -9.83 6.57
#